data_359b65cf004071f446328561f1fc3d16
#
_entry.id   359b65cf004071f446328561f1fc3d16
#
_cell.length_a   1.000
_cell.length_b   1.000
_cell.length_c   1.000
_cell.angle_alpha   90.00
_cell.angle_beta   90.00
_cell.angle_gamma   90.00
#
_symmetry.space_group_name_H-M   'P 1'
#
loop_
_entity.id
_entity.type
_entity.pdbx_description
1 polymer ?
#
loop_
_entity_poly.entity_id
_entity_poly.type
_entity_poly.pdbx_seq_one_letter_code
_entity_poly.pdbx_strand_id
1 'polypeptide(L)'
;MTDETAQSLPDSSPTTSQSKTAMKILVVDDEQPILELVRAAMIDRGYQVWCASSGREAVNLGAEHDFDLVFSDVVMQGMNGFEVLKTFRVTLRSQAEIVLMTGQASVEAAIEAVQHGANDYICKPFSIGVIQAIASAVEQRRFPSKLVAIDSQNAPQQEILGNSAIVIDVVKTAARVALTQLPVMIRGESGTGKELIARLVHRKSSRSERPFVAVNCGALPDTLLESELFGHTRGAFTGAESARRGLFEEADGGTLLLDEVTETSPAFQVKLLRVLQEGEFRPLGTNAKKRVNVRVLSATNRDPQALVEQGLFRQDLLYRLQGVSIMLPPLRERREDVRSMSLAFLAQYSAPSRRLSITKDALAALERYSWPGNIRELKHLMQRLAALSGGIIRIEDLPAEIVSTPRVTSVMNEVIPEGDLPTLDQLESSYLVRVLGAVGGNKSRAAQVMGVDRKTLYRMIDRQVTTGPDNRKVS
;
A
#
# COMPACT_ATOMS: atom_id res chain seq x y z
N MET A 1 -3.98 45.28 62.63
CA MET A 1 -5.01 46.25 62.21
C MET A 1 -5.26 45.95 60.76
N THR A 2 -6.13 45.09 60.71
CA THR A 2 -7.25 44.73 59.84
C THR A 2 -6.95 44.57 58.38
N ASP A 3 -6.90 43.42 58.12
CA ASP A 3 -6.77 42.57 56.99
C ASP A 3 -8.15 42.25 56.42
N GLU A 4 -8.38 42.41 55.16
CA GLU A 4 -9.58 41.92 54.48
C GLU A 4 -9.22 41.20 53.20
N THR A 5 -9.22 39.90 53.32
CA THR A 5 -9.11 38.89 52.29
C THR A 5 -10.38 38.90 51.41
N ALA A 6 -10.26 39.30 50.16
CA ALA A 6 -11.30 39.09 49.15
C ALA A 6 -11.00 37.84 48.32
N GLN A 7 -11.77 36.78 48.54
CA GLN A 7 -11.85 35.57 47.70
C GLN A 7 -12.51 35.91 46.37
N SER A 8 -11.76 35.79 45.27
CA SER A 8 -12.26 35.81 43.91
C SER A 8 -12.69 34.41 43.49
N LEU A 9 -13.97 34.25 43.16
CA LEU A 9 -14.60 33.09 42.53
C LEU A 9 -14.04 32.85 41.12
N PRO A 10 -13.91 31.63 40.63
CA PRO A 10 -13.46 31.37 39.26
C PRO A 10 -14.58 31.63 38.27
N ASP A 11 -14.25 32.45 37.30
CA ASP A 11 -15.05 32.78 36.12
C ASP A 11 -15.30 31.52 35.28
N SER A 12 -16.53 31.08 35.23
CA SER A 12 -16.99 30.02 34.34
C SER A 12 -17.24 30.60 32.95
N SER A 13 -16.19 30.59 32.13
CA SER A 13 -16.34 30.87 30.69
C SER A 13 -17.15 29.74 30.03
N PRO A 14 -18.16 30.07 29.21
CA PRO A 14 -18.95 29.04 28.55
C PRO A 14 -18.11 28.35 27.47
N THR A 15 -18.08 27.04 27.54
CA THR A 15 -17.55 26.13 26.50
C THR A 15 -18.20 26.48 25.15
N THR A 16 -17.44 27.08 24.26
CA THR A 16 -17.88 27.39 22.90
C THR A 16 -18.10 26.07 22.16
N SER A 17 -19.35 25.65 22.08
CA SER A 17 -19.77 24.59 21.16
C SER A 17 -19.42 25.05 19.74
N GLN A 18 -18.43 24.38 19.11
CA GLN A 18 -18.13 24.57 17.69
C GLN A 18 -19.40 24.25 16.89
N SER A 19 -20.06 25.28 16.40
CA SER A 19 -21.15 25.16 15.44
C SER A 19 -20.59 24.50 14.18
N LYS A 20 -21.11 23.33 13.87
CA LYS A 20 -20.83 22.60 12.63
C LYS A 20 -21.22 23.51 11.47
N THR A 21 -20.25 24.14 10.82
CA THR A 21 -20.50 25.00 9.64
C THR A 21 -21.03 24.10 8.53
N ALA A 22 -22.29 24.27 8.14
CA ALA A 22 -22.91 23.49 7.08
C ALA A 22 -22.23 23.78 5.74
N MET A 23 -21.95 22.74 4.94
CA MET A 23 -21.33 22.85 3.62
C MET A 23 -22.21 23.71 2.68
N LYS A 24 -21.57 24.61 1.94
CA LYS A 24 -22.23 25.55 0.99
C LYS A 24 -22.13 25.02 -0.43
N ILE A 25 -23.27 24.78 -1.06
CA ILE A 25 -23.36 24.21 -2.41
C ILE A 25 -24.03 25.20 -3.35
N LEU A 26 -23.45 25.40 -4.53
CA LEU A 26 -24.06 26.11 -5.65
C LEU A 26 -24.47 25.10 -6.73
N VAL A 27 -25.69 25.23 -7.22
CA VAL A 27 -26.23 24.45 -8.34
C VAL A 27 -26.56 25.39 -9.48
N VAL A 28 -26.02 25.12 -10.67
CA VAL A 28 -26.13 25.96 -11.86
C VAL A 28 -26.72 25.13 -13.00
N ASP A 29 -27.91 25.45 -13.44
CA ASP A 29 -28.61 24.75 -14.52
C ASP A 29 -29.71 25.65 -15.08
N ASP A 30 -29.93 25.69 -16.40
CA ASP A 30 -31.02 26.47 -16.98
C ASP A 30 -32.37 25.73 -16.97
N GLU A 31 -32.35 24.42 -16.58
CA GLU A 31 -33.54 23.61 -16.37
C GLU A 31 -34.02 23.66 -14.92
N GLN A 32 -35.12 24.42 -14.68
CA GLN A 32 -35.72 24.59 -13.34
C GLN A 32 -36.00 23.26 -12.60
N PRO A 33 -36.50 22.17 -13.26
CA PRO A 33 -36.72 20.89 -12.59
C PRO A 33 -35.46 20.26 -12.02
N ILE A 34 -34.29 20.46 -12.67
CA ILE A 34 -33.00 19.94 -12.20
C ILE A 34 -32.53 20.74 -10.99
N LEU A 35 -32.66 22.06 -11.02
CA LEU A 35 -32.34 22.91 -9.86
C LEU A 35 -33.15 22.48 -8.62
N GLU A 36 -34.49 22.30 -8.78
CA GLU A 36 -35.34 21.88 -7.68
C GLU A 36 -35.00 20.50 -7.14
N LEU A 37 -34.74 19.53 -8.04
CA LEU A 37 -34.36 18.16 -7.68
C LEU A 37 -33.06 18.10 -6.87
N VAL A 38 -32.01 18.75 -7.38
CA VAL A 38 -30.70 18.76 -6.70
C VAL A 38 -30.78 19.56 -5.40
N ARG A 39 -31.46 20.70 -5.39
CA ARG A 39 -31.68 21.51 -4.19
C ARG A 39 -32.38 20.71 -3.09
N ALA A 40 -33.50 20.06 -3.39
CA ALA A 40 -34.23 19.26 -2.42
C ALA A 40 -33.35 18.13 -1.83
N ALA A 41 -32.62 17.41 -2.69
CA ALA A 41 -31.75 16.31 -2.30
C ALA A 41 -30.58 16.76 -1.40
N MET A 42 -30.13 18.01 -1.53
CA MET A 42 -29.03 18.56 -0.74
C MET A 42 -29.52 19.16 0.57
N ILE A 43 -30.65 19.85 0.57
CA ILE A 43 -31.26 20.42 1.79
C ILE A 43 -31.64 19.31 2.77
N ASP A 44 -32.18 18.19 2.29
CA ASP A 44 -32.52 17.01 3.10
C ASP A 44 -31.30 16.45 3.88
N ARG A 45 -30.10 16.69 3.37
CA ARG A 45 -28.82 16.31 4.03
C ARG A 45 -28.25 17.38 4.96
N GLY A 46 -28.94 18.54 5.08
CA GLY A 46 -28.55 19.64 5.96
C GLY A 46 -27.52 20.61 5.35
N TYR A 47 -27.32 20.58 4.03
CA TYR A 47 -26.44 21.52 3.33
C TYR A 47 -27.14 22.87 3.05
N GLN A 48 -26.34 23.93 2.95
CA GLN A 48 -26.81 25.23 2.47
C GLN A 48 -26.70 25.28 0.95
N VAL A 49 -27.81 25.52 0.24
CA VAL A 49 -27.86 25.40 -1.22
C VAL A 49 -28.31 26.68 -1.86
N TRP A 50 -27.56 27.17 -2.82
CA TRP A 50 -27.88 28.27 -3.73
C TRP A 50 -28.12 27.69 -5.13
N CYS A 51 -29.04 28.30 -5.86
CA CYS A 51 -29.34 27.92 -7.23
C CYS A 51 -29.14 29.13 -8.14
N ALA A 52 -28.59 28.89 -9.32
CA ALA A 52 -28.42 29.83 -10.41
C ALA A 52 -29.00 29.26 -11.70
N SER A 53 -29.83 30.02 -12.39
CA SER A 53 -30.44 29.62 -13.67
C SER A 53 -29.58 29.97 -14.88
N SER A 54 -28.41 30.58 -14.66
CA SER A 54 -27.47 30.93 -15.71
C SER A 54 -26.03 31.05 -15.21
N GLY A 55 -25.06 30.90 -16.09
CA GLY A 55 -23.65 31.05 -15.74
C GLY A 55 -23.29 32.42 -15.19
N ARG A 56 -23.95 33.50 -15.67
CA ARG A 56 -23.72 34.86 -15.18
C ARG A 56 -24.22 35.02 -13.74
N GLU A 57 -25.37 34.47 -13.41
CA GLU A 57 -25.91 34.45 -12.04
C GLU A 57 -25.00 33.67 -11.10
N ALA A 58 -24.50 32.51 -11.56
CA ALA A 58 -23.53 31.70 -10.82
C ALA A 58 -22.27 32.49 -10.47
N VAL A 59 -21.72 33.25 -11.42
CA VAL A 59 -20.52 34.09 -11.18
C VAL A 59 -20.79 35.20 -10.18
N ASN A 60 -21.95 35.84 -10.24
CA ASN A 60 -22.33 36.86 -9.27
C ASN A 60 -22.43 36.27 -7.85
N LEU A 61 -23.10 35.11 -7.71
CA LEU A 61 -23.18 34.42 -6.43
C LEU A 61 -21.81 33.97 -5.93
N GLY A 62 -20.90 33.52 -6.84
CA GLY A 62 -19.53 33.15 -6.52
C GLY A 62 -18.64 34.33 -6.10
N ALA A 63 -19.00 35.57 -6.46
CA ALA A 63 -18.35 36.78 -5.99
C ALA A 63 -18.81 37.22 -4.57
N GLU A 64 -20.03 36.85 -4.21
CA GLU A 64 -20.64 37.22 -2.91
C GLU A 64 -20.44 36.13 -1.84
N HIS A 65 -20.29 34.88 -2.25
CA HIS A 65 -20.21 33.74 -1.35
C HIS A 65 -19.07 32.79 -1.71
N ASP A 66 -18.36 32.29 -0.69
CA ASP A 66 -17.45 31.18 -0.82
C ASP A 66 -18.24 29.85 -0.77
N PHE A 67 -18.18 29.09 -1.88
CA PHE A 67 -18.80 27.80 -1.98
C PHE A 67 -17.78 26.67 -1.70
N ASP A 68 -18.29 25.54 -1.21
CA ASP A 68 -17.52 24.32 -1.02
C ASP A 68 -17.62 23.40 -2.24
N LEU A 69 -18.80 23.38 -2.87
CA LEU A 69 -19.10 22.53 -4.03
C LEU A 69 -19.97 23.32 -5.01
N VAL A 70 -19.65 23.19 -6.30
CA VAL A 70 -20.43 23.75 -7.39
C VAL A 70 -20.81 22.64 -8.36
N PHE A 71 -22.09 22.41 -8.58
CA PHE A 71 -22.60 21.62 -9.69
C PHE A 71 -22.97 22.60 -10.82
N SER A 72 -22.44 22.44 -12.01
CA SER A 72 -22.74 23.32 -13.15
C SER A 72 -23.06 22.52 -14.39
N ASP A 73 -24.20 22.81 -15.03
CA ASP A 73 -24.46 22.31 -16.36
C ASP A 73 -23.40 22.82 -17.36
N VAL A 74 -23.02 21.97 -18.30
CA VAL A 74 -22.10 22.33 -19.38
C VAL A 74 -22.79 23.16 -20.44
N VAL A 75 -24.04 22.82 -20.81
CA VAL A 75 -24.80 23.43 -21.91
C VAL A 75 -25.86 24.37 -21.35
N MET A 76 -25.57 25.65 -21.30
CA MET A 76 -26.50 26.72 -20.86
C MET A 76 -26.48 27.86 -21.85
N GLN A 77 -27.59 28.61 -21.91
CA GLN A 77 -27.68 29.82 -22.74
C GLN A 77 -26.74 30.94 -22.23
N GLY A 78 -25.96 31.52 -23.13
CA GLY A 78 -25.03 32.62 -22.82
C GLY A 78 -23.69 32.09 -22.31
N MET A 79 -23.45 32.10 -21.01
CA MET A 79 -22.22 31.60 -20.38
C MET A 79 -22.35 30.11 -20.09
N ASN A 80 -21.54 29.28 -20.74
CA ASN A 80 -21.53 27.81 -20.55
C ASN A 80 -20.78 27.37 -19.29
N GLY A 81 -20.92 26.09 -18.91
CA GLY A 81 -20.29 25.54 -17.67
C GLY A 81 -18.78 25.58 -17.65
N PHE A 82 -18.11 25.49 -18.81
CA PHE A 82 -16.63 25.63 -18.89
C PHE A 82 -16.19 27.07 -18.64
N GLU A 83 -16.97 28.06 -19.10
CA GLU A 83 -16.69 29.48 -18.84
C GLU A 83 -16.93 29.81 -17.36
N VAL A 84 -17.97 29.25 -16.73
CA VAL A 84 -18.21 29.34 -15.28
C VAL A 84 -17.00 28.73 -14.54
N LEU A 85 -16.58 27.52 -14.87
CA LEU A 85 -15.42 26.86 -14.27
C LEU A 85 -14.16 27.74 -14.36
N LYS A 86 -13.86 28.23 -15.57
CA LYS A 86 -12.70 29.12 -15.82
C LYS A 86 -12.78 30.39 -14.98
N THR A 87 -13.96 31.02 -14.87
CA THR A 87 -14.15 32.25 -14.10
C THR A 87 -13.95 31.98 -12.61
N PHE A 88 -14.51 30.89 -12.08
CA PHE A 88 -14.31 30.50 -10.68
C PHE A 88 -12.82 30.22 -10.37
N ARG A 89 -12.08 29.55 -11.27
CA ARG A 89 -10.65 29.24 -11.05
C ARG A 89 -9.74 30.45 -11.22
N VAL A 90 -9.92 31.24 -12.27
CA VAL A 90 -8.98 32.29 -12.67
C VAL A 90 -9.34 33.63 -12.03
N THR A 91 -10.62 34.04 -12.12
CA THR A 91 -11.07 35.38 -11.69
C THR A 91 -11.40 35.40 -10.19
N LEU A 92 -12.22 34.46 -9.71
CA LEU A 92 -12.63 34.37 -8.32
C LEU A 92 -11.62 33.64 -7.44
N ARG A 93 -10.65 32.94 -8.02
CA ARG A 93 -9.66 32.10 -7.31
C ARG A 93 -10.31 31.15 -6.29
N SER A 94 -11.51 30.70 -6.60
CA SER A 94 -12.32 29.86 -5.72
C SER A 94 -11.66 28.49 -5.51
N GLN A 95 -11.69 28.02 -4.27
CA GLN A 95 -11.27 26.68 -3.88
C GLN A 95 -12.43 25.67 -3.90
N ALA A 96 -13.62 26.08 -4.35
CA ALA A 96 -14.77 25.19 -4.48
C ALA A 96 -14.43 23.98 -5.35
N GLU A 97 -14.94 22.80 -5.01
CA GLU A 97 -14.93 21.68 -5.94
C GLU A 97 -16.00 21.92 -7.00
N ILE A 98 -15.63 21.78 -8.28
CA ILE A 98 -16.53 22.04 -9.40
C ILE A 98 -16.77 20.75 -10.15
N VAL A 99 -18.03 20.35 -10.22
CA VAL A 99 -18.52 19.16 -10.90
C VAL A 99 -19.39 19.60 -12.07
N LEU A 100 -19.00 19.20 -13.28
CA LEU A 100 -19.76 19.53 -14.49
C LEU A 100 -20.85 18.48 -14.73
N MET A 101 -22.05 18.94 -15.09
CA MET A 101 -23.19 18.11 -15.50
C MET A 101 -23.33 18.19 -17.02
N THR A 102 -23.44 17.07 -17.74
CA THR A 102 -23.52 17.06 -19.19
C THR A 102 -24.57 16.08 -19.71
N GLY A 103 -25.31 16.49 -20.75
CA GLY A 103 -26.24 15.61 -21.46
C GLY A 103 -25.56 14.66 -22.46
N GLN A 104 -24.28 14.86 -22.77
CA GLN A 104 -23.53 14.03 -23.71
C GLN A 104 -22.39 13.33 -23.01
N ALA A 105 -22.51 12.00 -22.85
CA ALA A 105 -21.45 11.16 -22.36
C ALA A 105 -20.43 10.90 -23.49
N SER A 106 -19.34 11.67 -23.55
CA SER A 106 -18.22 11.37 -24.44
C SER A 106 -16.90 11.41 -23.69
N VAL A 107 -15.94 10.61 -24.19
CA VAL A 107 -14.58 10.58 -23.62
C VAL A 107 -13.91 11.94 -23.79
N GLU A 108 -14.18 12.61 -24.91
CA GLU A 108 -13.66 13.94 -25.23
C GLU A 108 -14.14 14.99 -24.22
N ALA A 109 -15.44 15.01 -23.88
CA ALA A 109 -15.99 15.93 -22.88
C ALA A 109 -15.40 15.72 -21.49
N ALA A 110 -15.15 14.46 -21.13
CA ALA A 110 -14.49 14.11 -19.87
C ALA A 110 -13.03 14.61 -19.82
N ILE A 111 -12.27 14.45 -20.91
CA ILE A 111 -10.89 14.94 -21.02
C ILE A 111 -10.86 16.47 -20.96
N GLU A 112 -11.77 17.14 -21.65
CA GLU A 112 -11.87 18.60 -21.67
C GLU A 112 -12.21 19.15 -20.29
N ALA A 113 -13.14 18.53 -19.56
CA ALA A 113 -13.49 18.91 -18.19
C ALA A 113 -12.27 18.86 -17.26
N VAL A 114 -11.49 17.77 -17.30
CA VAL A 114 -10.29 17.61 -16.48
C VAL A 114 -9.20 18.61 -16.86
N GLN A 115 -8.97 18.85 -18.17
CA GLN A 115 -7.98 19.82 -18.65
C GLN A 115 -8.28 21.25 -18.23
N HIS A 116 -9.57 21.62 -18.10
CA HIS A 116 -9.99 22.93 -17.64
C HIS A 116 -10.06 23.05 -16.11
N GLY A 117 -9.74 21.99 -15.36
CA GLY A 117 -9.64 22.02 -13.90
C GLY A 117 -10.96 21.72 -13.17
N ALA A 118 -11.91 21.04 -13.81
CA ALA A 118 -13.04 20.43 -13.11
C ALA A 118 -12.56 19.30 -12.19
N ASN A 119 -13.22 19.13 -11.05
CA ASN A 119 -12.89 18.06 -10.11
C ASN A 119 -13.55 16.73 -10.49
N ASP A 120 -14.73 16.83 -11.14
CA ASP A 120 -15.47 15.66 -11.63
C ASP A 120 -16.49 16.07 -12.70
N TYR A 121 -17.13 15.10 -13.37
CA TYR A 121 -18.24 15.34 -14.27
C TYR A 121 -19.32 14.27 -14.10
N ILE A 122 -20.58 14.60 -14.39
CA ILE A 122 -21.74 13.71 -14.29
C ILE A 122 -22.52 13.76 -15.59
N CYS A 123 -22.96 12.59 -16.07
CA CYS A 123 -23.84 12.52 -17.24
C CYS A 123 -25.31 12.58 -16.84
N LYS A 124 -26.09 13.45 -17.49
CA LYS A 124 -27.54 13.48 -17.43
C LYS A 124 -28.12 12.33 -18.32
N PRO A 125 -29.15 11.58 -17.90
CA PRO A 125 -29.83 11.67 -16.61
C PRO A 125 -29.03 10.98 -15.48
N PHE A 126 -28.99 11.60 -14.31
CA PHE A 126 -28.32 11.06 -13.13
C PHE A 126 -29.33 10.72 -12.01
N SER A 127 -28.95 9.81 -11.14
CA SER A 127 -29.73 9.53 -9.93
C SER A 127 -29.38 10.47 -8.78
N ILE A 128 -30.32 10.75 -7.90
CA ILE A 128 -30.11 11.53 -6.67
C ILE A 128 -28.95 10.96 -5.84
N GLY A 129 -28.82 9.63 -5.81
CA GLY A 129 -27.73 8.94 -5.09
C GLY A 129 -26.33 9.36 -5.55
N VAL A 130 -26.12 9.62 -6.85
CA VAL A 130 -24.84 10.08 -7.40
C VAL A 130 -24.51 11.48 -6.88
N ILE A 131 -25.45 12.40 -6.94
CA ILE A 131 -25.28 13.78 -6.45
C ILE A 131 -24.98 13.78 -4.94
N GLN A 132 -25.72 12.97 -4.16
CA GLN A 132 -25.52 12.84 -2.72
C GLN A 132 -24.16 12.20 -2.38
N ALA A 133 -23.70 11.23 -3.15
CA ALA A 133 -22.38 10.60 -2.96
C ALA A 133 -21.25 11.61 -3.17
N ILE A 134 -21.34 12.43 -4.23
CA ILE A 134 -20.38 13.49 -4.51
C ILE A 134 -20.36 14.54 -3.40
N ALA A 135 -21.53 15.04 -2.97
CA ALA A 135 -21.62 16.01 -1.89
C ALA A 135 -21.04 15.48 -0.57
N SER A 136 -21.35 14.23 -0.21
CA SER A 136 -20.79 13.57 0.98
C SER A 136 -19.27 13.40 0.87
N ALA A 137 -18.76 13.16 -0.33
CA ALA A 137 -17.34 13.08 -0.59
C ALA A 137 -16.63 14.43 -0.39
N VAL A 138 -17.23 15.52 -0.85
CA VAL A 138 -16.72 16.89 -0.65
C VAL A 138 -16.78 17.29 0.81
N GLU A 139 -17.88 16.96 1.51
CA GLU A 139 -18.02 17.20 2.96
C GLU A 139 -16.91 16.52 3.75
N GLN A 140 -16.63 15.25 3.45
CA GLN A 140 -15.53 14.50 4.09
C GLN A 140 -14.16 15.10 3.80
N ARG A 141 -13.94 15.70 2.64
CA ARG A 141 -12.70 16.41 2.29
C ARG A 141 -12.54 17.72 3.05
N ARG A 142 -13.61 18.50 3.16
CA ARG A 142 -13.59 19.82 3.78
C ARG A 142 -13.64 19.77 5.32
N PHE A 143 -14.33 18.77 5.88
CA PHE A 143 -14.52 18.60 7.32
C PHE A 143 -13.99 17.25 7.81
N PRO A 144 -12.69 17.12 8.01
CA PRO A 144 -11.99 15.82 8.12
C PRO A 144 -12.11 15.17 9.50
N SER A 145 -13.29 15.06 10.07
CA SER A 145 -13.45 14.31 11.34
C SER A 145 -13.21 12.80 11.23
N LYS A 146 -13.11 12.22 10.02
CA LYS A 146 -12.87 10.81 9.73
C LYS A 146 -11.61 10.52 8.88
N LEU A 147 -10.88 11.53 8.45
CA LEU A 147 -9.69 11.38 7.62
C LEU A 147 -8.42 11.31 8.47
N VAL A 148 -7.45 10.52 8.03
CA VAL A 148 -6.09 10.58 8.53
C VAL A 148 -5.34 11.58 7.66
N ALA A 149 -5.01 12.75 8.23
CA ALA A 149 -4.22 13.75 7.51
C ALA A 149 -2.81 13.22 7.23
N ILE A 150 -2.33 13.43 6.00
CA ILE A 150 -0.96 13.13 5.60
C ILE A 150 -0.16 14.42 5.79
N ASP A 151 0.72 14.43 6.79
CA ASP A 151 1.63 15.55 7.03
C ASP A 151 2.82 15.46 6.07
N SER A 152 2.73 16.22 4.97
CA SER A 152 3.78 16.27 3.96
C SER A 152 5.03 17.05 4.41
N GLN A 153 4.96 17.81 5.51
CA GLN A 153 6.13 18.53 6.04
C GLN A 153 7.07 17.63 6.85
N ASN A 154 6.56 16.50 7.37
CA ASN A 154 7.33 15.50 8.10
C ASN A 154 7.59 14.22 7.31
N ALA A 155 7.47 14.23 5.98
CA ALA A 155 7.87 13.08 5.18
C ALA A 155 9.39 12.88 5.36
N PRO A 156 9.82 11.79 6.01
CA PRO A 156 11.23 11.55 6.17
C PRO A 156 11.86 11.37 4.79
N GLN A 157 12.85 12.21 4.45
CA GLN A 157 13.71 12.00 3.28
C GLN A 157 14.53 10.70 3.43
N GLN A 158 14.39 10.01 4.56
CA GLN A 158 15.02 8.74 4.87
C GLN A 158 14.18 7.57 4.36
N GLU A 159 14.86 6.54 3.93
CA GLU A 159 14.30 5.26 3.51
C GLU A 159 13.39 4.68 4.60
N ILE A 160 12.16 4.36 4.23
CA ILE A 160 11.11 3.95 5.17
C ILE A 160 11.27 2.46 5.49
N LEU A 161 11.78 2.13 6.67
CA LEU A 161 11.93 0.75 7.14
C LEU A 161 10.78 0.27 8.03
N GLY A 162 10.04 1.17 8.67
CA GLY A 162 9.01 0.91 9.67
C GLY A 162 9.44 1.25 11.10
N ASN A 163 8.48 1.24 12.01
CA ASN A 163 8.65 1.59 13.43
C ASN A 163 8.25 0.46 14.38
N SER A 164 7.92 -0.73 13.87
CA SER A 164 7.59 -1.89 14.70
C SER A 164 8.77 -2.32 15.56
N ALA A 165 8.51 -2.89 16.72
CA ALA A 165 9.53 -3.36 17.66
C ALA A 165 10.51 -4.33 16.98
N ILE A 166 9.99 -5.22 16.12
CA ILE A 166 10.79 -6.20 15.37
C ILE A 166 11.76 -5.50 14.41
N VAL A 167 11.30 -4.46 13.68
CA VAL A 167 12.17 -3.71 12.76
C VAL A 167 13.20 -2.88 13.52
N ILE A 168 12.83 -2.30 14.66
CA ILE A 168 13.78 -1.57 15.52
C ILE A 168 14.92 -2.50 15.96
N ASP A 169 14.65 -3.74 16.34
CA ASP A 169 15.68 -4.71 16.72
C ASP A 169 16.56 -5.13 15.53
N VAL A 170 15.99 -5.27 14.33
CA VAL A 170 16.75 -5.48 13.10
C VAL A 170 17.70 -4.30 12.84
N VAL A 171 17.21 -3.05 12.96
CA VAL A 171 18.02 -1.83 12.76
C VAL A 171 19.12 -1.72 13.80
N LYS A 172 18.86 -2.05 15.08
CA LYS A 172 19.88 -2.09 16.14
C LYS A 172 20.97 -3.12 15.82
N THR A 173 20.58 -4.30 15.37
CA THR A 173 21.52 -5.36 14.96
C THR A 173 22.36 -4.91 13.77
N ALA A 174 21.74 -4.32 12.75
CA ALA A 174 22.43 -3.75 11.60
C ALA A 174 23.43 -2.66 11.98
N ALA A 175 23.04 -1.76 12.90
CA ALA A 175 23.93 -0.70 13.41
C ALA A 175 25.13 -1.26 14.18
N ARG A 176 24.93 -2.28 15.02
CA ARG A 176 26.04 -2.95 15.77
C ARG A 176 27.02 -3.62 14.81
N VAL A 177 26.51 -4.37 13.85
CA VAL A 177 27.32 -5.11 12.89
C VAL A 177 28.06 -4.17 11.92
N ALA A 178 27.51 -2.98 11.67
CA ALA A 178 28.15 -1.97 10.84
C ALA A 178 29.54 -1.59 11.36
N LEU A 179 29.73 -1.57 12.67
CA LEU A 179 31.01 -1.23 13.32
C LEU A 179 32.09 -2.32 13.18
N THR A 180 31.73 -3.50 12.66
CA THR A 180 32.65 -4.62 12.42
C THR A 180 32.97 -4.74 10.94
N GLN A 181 34.00 -5.56 10.61
CA GLN A 181 34.31 -5.94 9.22
C GLN A 181 33.72 -7.30 8.84
N LEU A 182 32.88 -7.89 9.69
CA LEU A 182 32.28 -9.20 9.44
C LEU A 182 31.40 -9.16 8.19
N PRO A 183 31.38 -10.24 7.40
CA PRO A 183 30.38 -10.43 6.35
C PRO A 183 28.98 -10.46 6.97
N VAL A 184 28.00 -9.91 6.25
CA VAL A 184 26.61 -9.89 6.71
C VAL A 184 25.72 -10.52 5.67
N MET A 185 24.91 -11.48 6.09
CA MET A 185 23.87 -12.07 5.25
C MET A 185 22.50 -11.59 5.69
N ILE A 186 21.78 -10.90 4.78
CA ILE A 186 20.46 -10.34 5.02
C ILE A 186 19.43 -11.30 4.39
N ARG A 187 18.59 -11.90 5.22
CA ARG A 187 17.56 -12.86 4.78
C ARG A 187 16.18 -12.23 4.90
N GLY A 188 15.27 -12.61 4.03
CA GLY A 188 13.89 -12.18 4.07
C GLY A 188 13.23 -12.25 2.69
N GLU A 189 11.92 -12.29 2.66
CA GLU A 189 11.14 -12.38 1.43
C GLU A 189 11.45 -11.24 0.45
N SER A 190 11.07 -11.42 -0.83
CA SER A 190 11.21 -10.37 -1.83
C SER A 190 10.39 -9.13 -1.41
N GLY A 191 10.97 -7.94 -1.60
CA GLY A 191 10.29 -6.68 -1.28
C GLY A 191 10.25 -6.28 0.20
N THR A 192 10.93 -6.99 1.12
CA THR A 192 10.96 -6.67 2.56
C THR A 192 11.87 -5.50 2.92
N GLY A 193 12.78 -5.07 2.01
CA GLY A 193 13.71 -3.96 2.25
C GLY A 193 15.14 -4.40 2.56
N LYS A 194 15.58 -5.58 2.11
CA LYS A 194 16.96 -6.10 2.33
C LYS A 194 18.05 -5.11 1.91
N GLU A 195 17.89 -4.48 0.74
CA GLU A 195 18.84 -3.46 0.25
C GLU A 195 18.93 -2.24 1.18
N LEU A 196 17.80 -1.82 1.78
CA LEU A 196 17.79 -0.68 2.72
C LEU A 196 18.63 -1.00 3.97
N ILE A 197 18.55 -2.22 4.49
CA ILE A 197 19.39 -2.68 5.60
C ILE A 197 20.86 -2.74 5.19
N ALA A 198 21.17 -3.20 3.97
CA ALA A 198 22.55 -3.20 3.48
C ALA A 198 23.13 -1.79 3.38
N ARG A 199 22.34 -0.84 2.85
CA ARG A 199 22.72 0.59 2.81
C ARG A 199 22.89 1.19 4.21
N LEU A 200 22.02 0.80 5.17
CA LEU A 200 22.16 1.21 6.57
C LEU A 200 23.48 0.69 7.18
N VAL A 201 23.82 -0.59 6.98
CA VAL A 201 25.08 -1.18 7.44
C VAL A 201 26.27 -0.45 6.84
N HIS A 202 26.24 -0.13 5.55
CA HIS A 202 27.32 0.64 4.90
C HIS A 202 27.44 2.04 5.49
N ARG A 203 26.35 2.83 5.55
CA ARG A 203 26.35 4.20 6.06
C ARG A 203 26.80 4.34 7.52
N LYS A 204 26.59 3.31 8.33
CA LYS A 204 27.02 3.29 9.75
C LYS A 204 28.37 2.62 9.96
N SER A 205 29.07 2.23 8.88
CA SER A 205 30.38 1.59 8.93
C SER A 205 31.52 2.60 8.79
N SER A 206 32.76 2.13 9.05
CA SER A 206 33.98 2.91 8.77
C SER A 206 34.23 3.17 7.28
N ARG A 207 33.40 2.62 6.39
CA ARG A 207 33.46 2.79 4.93
C ARG A 207 32.32 3.67 4.39
N SER A 208 31.62 4.44 5.23
CA SER A 208 30.45 5.25 4.85
C SER A 208 30.70 6.23 3.71
N GLU A 209 31.93 6.78 3.64
CA GLU A 209 32.36 7.73 2.59
C GLU A 209 32.98 7.03 1.37
N ARG A 210 32.97 5.70 1.34
CA ARG A 210 33.52 4.88 0.26
C ARG A 210 32.41 4.38 -0.65
N PRO A 211 32.74 3.84 -1.84
CA PRO A 211 31.71 3.34 -2.76
C PRO A 211 30.82 2.24 -2.13
N PHE A 212 29.51 2.35 -2.39
CA PHE A 212 28.55 1.28 -2.16
C PHE A 212 28.06 0.79 -3.53
N VAL A 213 28.42 -0.43 -3.90
CA VAL A 213 28.06 -1.05 -5.15
C VAL A 213 27.06 -2.18 -4.86
N ALA A 214 25.97 -2.25 -5.58
CA ALA A 214 24.96 -3.31 -5.44
C ALA A 214 24.75 -4.02 -6.77
N VAL A 215 24.67 -5.34 -6.75
CA VAL A 215 24.37 -6.16 -7.91
C VAL A 215 23.34 -7.22 -7.53
N ASN A 216 22.33 -7.40 -8.40
CA ASN A 216 21.37 -8.50 -8.28
C ASN A 216 21.89 -9.70 -9.09
N CYS A 217 22.26 -10.75 -8.39
CA CYS A 217 22.84 -11.95 -9.01
C CYS A 217 21.81 -12.79 -9.78
N GLY A 218 20.52 -12.69 -9.43
CA GLY A 218 19.45 -13.41 -10.13
C GLY A 218 18.93 -12.71 -11.39
N ALA A 219 19.32 -11.42 -11.62
CA ALA A 219 18.82 -10.66 -12.73
C ALA A 219 19.61 -10.85 -14.04
N LEU A 220 20.79 -11.46 -13.98
CA LEU A 220 21.72 -11.59 -15.09
C LEU A 220 22.06 -13.06 -15.37
N PRO A 221 22.22 -13.48 -16.64
CA PRO A 221 22.85 -14.76 -16.96
C PRO A 221 24.27 -14.81 -16.39
N ASP A 222 24.75 -16.01 -16.02
CA ASP A 222 26.05 -16.21 -15.37
C ASP A 222 27.24 -15.57 -16.10
N THR A 223 27.29 -15.68 -17.42
CA THR A 223 28.37 -15.10 -18.25
C THR A 223 28.42 -13.60 -18.16
N LEU A 224 27.25 -12.94 -18.10
CA LEU A 224 27.16 -11.49 -17.93
C LEU A 224 27.46 -11.10 -16.48
N LEU A 225 26.96 -11.86 -15.49
CA LEU A 225 27.24 -11.62 -14.08
C LEU A 225 28.75 -11.69 -13.78
N GLU A 226 29.45 -12.69 -14.37
CA GLU A 226 30.92 -12.80 -14.26
C GLU A 226 31.61 -11.59 -14.87
N SER A 227 31.19 -11.17 -16.06
CA SER A 227 31.75 -10.01 -16.76
C SER A 227 31.52 -8.71 -15.99
N GLU A 228 30.31 -8.52 -15.40
CA GLU A 228 30.02 -7.35 -14.58
C GLU A 228 30.84 -7.35 -13.28
N LEU A 229 30.93 -8.49 -12.56
CA LEU A 229 31.62 -8.53 -11.28
C LEU A 229 33.14 -8.50 -11.38
N PHE A 230 33.73 -9.26 -12.32
CA PHE A 230 35.19 -9.40 -12.42
C PHE A 230 35.79 -8.52 -13.51
N GLY A 231 34.96 -7.98 -14.42
CA GLY A 231 35.42 -7.23 -15.59
C GLY A 231 35.99 -8.15 -16.67
N HIS A 232 36.31 -7.59 -17.80
CA HIS A 232 36.87 -8.32 -18.95
C HIS A 232 37.86 -7.47 -19.75
N THR A 233 38.78 -8.17 -20.45
CA THR A 233 39.65 -7.56 -21.44
C THR A 233 38.98 -7.58 -22.81
N ARG A 234 39.43 -6.75 -23.73
CA ARG A 234 38.96 -6.77 -25.12
C ARG A 234 39.17 -8.17 -25.72
N GLY A 235 38.13 -8.71 -26.37
CA GLY A 235 38.17 -10.06 -26.99
C GLY A 235 38.00 -11.23 -26.03
N ALA A 236 37.61 -11.01 -24.76
CA ALA A 236 37.41 -12.07 -23.78
C ALA A 236 36.25 -13.03 -24.13
N PHE A 237 35.25 -12.53 -24.84
CA PHE A 237 34.11 -13.30 -25.36
C PHE A 237 33.54 -12.63 -26.61
N THR A 238 32.61 -13.28 -27.31
CA THR A 238 31.92 -12.71 -28.47
C THR A 238 31.09 -11.50 -28.05
N GLY A 239 31.46 -10.30 -28.54
CA GLY A 239 30.86 -9.02 -28.15
C GLY A 239 31.70 -8.17 -27.17
N ALA A 240 32.86 -8.66 -26.70
CA ALA A 240 33.77 -7.88 -25.86
C ALA A 240 34.62 -6.91 -26.71
N GLU A 241 33.99 -5.84 -27.22
CA GLU A 241 34.65 -4.85 -28.11
C GLU A 241 35.67 -3.97 -27.39
N SER A 242 35.45 -3.71 -26.09
CA SER A 242 36.32 -2.90 -25.22
C SER A 242 36.61 -3.62 -23.88
N ALA A 243 37.68 -3.22 -23.20
CA ALA A 243 37.92 -3.70 -21.85
C ALA A 243 37.01 -2.94 -20.87
N ARG A 244 36.45 -3.65 -19.86
CA ARG A 244 35.58 -3.05 -18.84
C ARG A 244 36.06 -3.44 -17.44
N ARG A 245 36.07 -2.48 -16.51
CA ARG A 245 36.32 -2.74 -15.08
C ARG A 245 35.15 -3.47 -14.47
N GLY A 246 35.42 -4.37 -13.52
CA GLY A 246 34.39 -5.09 -12.79
C GLY A 246 33.95 -4.39 -11.51
N LEU A 247 32.76 -4.75 -11.02
CA LEU A 247 32.16 -4.15 -9.81
C LEU A 247 33.00 -4.39 -8.55
N PHE A 248 33.83 -5.45 -8.48
CA PHE A 248 34.81 -5.62 -7.40
C PHE A 248 35.86 -4.50 -7.40
N GLU A 249 36.31 -4.04 -8.58
CA GLU A 249 37.23 -2.91 -8.68
C GLU A 249 36.55 -1.57 -8.35
N GLU A 250 35.29 -1.41 -8.75
CA GLU A 250 34.50 -0.22 -8.45
C GLU A 250 34.21 -0.09 -6.95
N ALA A 251 34.03 -1.23 -6.28
CA ALA A 251 33.78 -1.31 -4.84
C ALA A 251 35.07 -1.27 -3.99
N ASP A 252 36.25 -1.13 -4.59
CA ASP A 252 37.51 -1.23 -3.83
C ASP A 252 37.62 -0.15 -2.74
N GLY A 253 37.99 -0.56 -1.53
CA GLY A 253 37.96 0.24 -0.31
C GLY A 253 36.58 0.42 0.28
N GLY A 254 35.50 0.05 -0.43
CA GLY A 254 34.09 0.25 -0.10
C GLY A 254 33.35 -1.03 0.31
N THR A 255 32.09 -1.11 -0.13
CA THR A 255 31.14 -2.20 0.19
C THR A 255 30.47 -2.69 -1.08
N LEU A 256 30.41 -4.01 -1.27
CA LEU A 256 29.68 -4.66 -2.34
C LEU A 256 28.49 -5.45 -1.76
N LEU A 257 27.28 -5.17 -2.25
CA LEU A 257 26.09 -5.95 -1.96
C LEU A 257 25.82 -6.95 -3.09
N LEU A 258 25.80 -8.24 -2.75
CA LEU A 258 25.38 -9.33 -3.62
C LEU A 258 23.92 -9.66 -3.27
N ASP A 259 22.97 -9.13 -4.02
CA ASP A 259 21.55 -9.46 -3.81
C ASP A 259 21.18 -10.72 -4.56
N GLU A 260 20.31 -11.53 -3.97
CA GLU A 260 19.89 -12.86 -4.46
C GLU A 260 21.08 -13.78 -4.76
N VAL A 261 22.10 -13.76 -3.87
CA VAL A 261 23.35 -14.54 -4.05
C VAL A 261 23.13 -16.03 -4.19
N THR A 262 22.03 -16.55 -3.69
CA THR A 262 21.67 -17.99 -3.78
C THR A 262 21.16 -18.41 -5.16
N GLU A 263 20.90 -17.48 -6.08
CA GLU A 263 20.52 -17.77 -7.47
C GLU A 263 21.71 -18.02 -8.39
N THR A 264 22.95 -17.94 -7.85
CA THR A 264 24.18 -18.13 -8.62
C THR A 264 24.46 -19.60 -8.90
N SER A 265 25.09 -19.89 -10.05
CA SER A 265 25.49 -21.25 -10.42
C SER A 265 26.65 -21.78 -9.59
N PRO A 266 26.80 -23.11 -9.48
CA PRO A 266 27.94 -23.74 -8.78
C PRO A 266 29.31 -23.27 -9.31
N ALA A 267 29.45 -23.06 -10.62
CA ALA A 267 30.68 -22.58 -11.23
C ALA A 267 31.04 -21.15 -10.77
N PHE A 268 30.04 -20.28 -10.73
CA PHE A 268 30.21 -18.92 -10.23
C PHE A 268 30.53 -18.89 -8.74
N GLN A 269 29.89 -19.72 -7.92
CA GLN A 269 30.14 -19.84 -6.48
C GLN A 269 31.60 -20.16 -6.16
N VAL A 270 32.28 -21.00 -6.99
CA VAL A 270 33.71 -21.31 -6.82
C VAL A 270 34.58 -20.06 -7.05
N LYS A 271 34.25 -19.24 -8.06
CA LYS A 271 35.00 -18.01 -8.34
C LYS A 271 34.78 -16.98 -7.25
N LEU A 272 33.54 -16.81 -6.81
CA LEU A 272 33.18 -15.89 -5.72
C LEU A 272 33.92 -16.29 -4.42
N LEU A 273 33.95 -17.58 -4.06
CA LEU A 273 34.63 -18.04 -2.87
C LEU A 273 36.12 -17.64 -2.88
N ARG A 274 36.81 -17.80 -4.01
CA ARG A 274 38.23 -17.44 -4.14
C ARG A 274 38.44 -15.93 -3.86
N VAL A 275 37.61 -15.06 -4.41
CA VAL A 275 37.71 -13.63 -4.16
C VAL A 275 37.47 -13.30 -2.69
N LEU A 276 36.48 -13.93 -2.06
CA LEU A 276 36.18 -13.74 -0.65
C LEU A 276 37.28 -14.24 0.31
N GLN A 277 38.06 -15.23 -0.12
CA GLN A 277 39.14 -15.82 0.68
C GLN A 277 40.45 -15.07 0.51
N GLU A 278 40.83 -14.83 -0.76
CA GLU A 278 42.16 -14.33 -1.14
C GLU A 278 42.18 -12.80 -1.32
N GLY A 279 41.03 -12.15 -1.51
CA GLY A 279 40.95 -10.74 -1.90
C GLY A 279 41.48 -10.48 -3.31
N GLU A 280 41.63 -11.54 -4.12
CA GLU A 280 42.19 -11.51 -5.48
C GLU A 280 41.23 -12.13 -6.47
N PHE A 281 41.15 -11.57 -7.67
CA PHE A 281 40.43 -12.15 -8.79
C PHE A 281 41.18 -11.93 -10.11
N ARG A 282 40.72 -12.59 -11.18
CA ARG A 282 41.21 -12.41 -12.55
C ARG A 282 40.08 -11.93 -13.44
N PRO A 283 40.21 -10.79 -14.13
CA PRO A 283 39.27 -10.40 -15.15
C PRO A 283 39.17 -11.47 -16.27
N LEU A 284 38.02 -11.54 -16.93
CA LEU A 284 37.82 -12.47 -18.04
C LEU A 284 38.78 -12.13 -19.19
N GLY A 285 39.35 -13.19 -19.80
CA GLY A 285 40.28 -13.04 -20.93
C GLY A 285 41.73 -12.73 -20.52
N THR A 286 42.08 -12.72 -19.23
CA THR A 286 43.46 -12.48 -18.77
C THR A 286 43.82 -13.34 -17.56
N ASN A 287 45.13 -13.65 -17.42
CA ASN A 287 45.68 -14.30 -16.24
C ASN A 287 46.18 -13.33 -15.18
N ALA A 288 46.16 -12.04 -15.44
CA ALA A 288 46.58 -11.00 -14.50
C ALA A 288 45.69 -11.01 -13.26
N LYS A 289 46.31 -11.13 -12.07
CA LYS A 289 45.60 -11.03 -10.80
C LYS A 289 45.39 -9.57 -10.41
N LYS A 290 44.20 -9.25 -9.90
CA LYS A 290 43.89 -7.98 -9.29
C LYS A 290 43.53 -8.19 -7.83
N ARG A 291 44.01 -7.30 -6.96
CA ARG A 291 43.69 -7.27 -5.52
C ARG A 291 42.68 -6.22 -5.21
N VAL A 292 41.76 -6.50 -4.30
CA VAL A 292 40.74 -5.58 -3.83
C VAL A 292 40.48 -5.78 -2.34
N ASN A 293 40.12 -4.69 -1.67
CA ASN A 293 39.70 -4.71 -0.28
C ASN A 293 38.22 -4.27 -0.16
N VAL A 294 37.32 -5.21 -0.35
CA VAL A 294 35.89 -4.97 -0.38
C VAL A 294 35.19 -5.63 0.81
N ARG A 295 34.35 -4.89 1.52
CA ARG A 295 33.43 -5.49 2.49
C ARG A 295 32.24 -6.05 1.73
N VAL A 296 31.99 -7.35 1.86
CA VAL A 296 30.87 -8.00 1.17
C VAL A 296 29.68 -8.13 2.10
N LEU A 297 28.52 -7.66 1.63
CA LEU A 297 27.21 -7.93 2.18
C LEU A 297 26.47 -8.83 1.19
N SER A 298 25.68 -9.79 1.66
CA SER A 298 24.87 -10.67 0.83
C SER A 298 23.41 -10.60 1.22
N ALA A 299 22.51 -10.75 0.26
CA ALA A 299 21.08 -10.83 0.52
C ALA A 299 20.46 -12.02 -0.22
N THR A 300 19.41 -12.59 0.38
CA THR A 300 18.67 -13.71 -0.23
C THR A 300 17.23 -13.77 0.29
N ASN A 301 16.33 -14.24 -0.56
CA ASN A 301 14.93 -14.55 -0.22
C ASN A 301 14.71 -16.05 0.03
N ARG A 302 15.73 -16.91 -0.24
CA ARG A 302 15.67 -18.36 -0.04
C ARG A 302 16.40 -18.77 1.24
N ASP A 303 16.15 -19.98 1.71
CA ASP A 303 16.94 -20.55 2.81
C ASP A 303 18.25 -21.13 2.29
N PRO A 304 19.42 -20.52 2.61
CA PRO A 304 20.70 -21.00 2.10
C PRO A 304 21.07 -22.39 2.64
N GLN A 305 20.62 -22.73 3.88
CA GLN A 305 20.91 -24.04 4.46
C GLN A 305 20.18 -25.16 3.70
N ALA A 306 18.90 -24.95 3.40
CA ALA A 306 18.15 -25.90 2.58
C ALA A 306 18.75 -26.09 1.18
N LEU A 307 19.33 -25.02 0.59
CA LEU A 307 20.01 -25.10 -0.70
C LEU A 307 21.36 -25.87 -0.61
N VAL A 308 22.05 -25.76 0.51
CA VAL A 308 23.26 -26.58 0.76
C VAL A 308 22.91 -28.08 0.83
N GLU A 309 21.84 -28.43 1.54
CA GLU A 309 21.35 -29.81 1.65
C GLU A 309 20.94 -30.39 0.29
N GLN A 310 20.41 -29.54 -0.60
CA GLN A 310 20.05 -29.90 -1.98
C GLN A 310 21.26 -29.93 -2.94
N GLY A 311 22.46 -29.55 -2.50
CA GLY A 311 23.65 -29.45 -3.36
C GLY A 311 23.63 -28.26 -4.35
N LEU A 312 22.71 -27.33 -4.20
CA LEU A 312 22.55 -26.14 -5.06
C LEU A 312 23.40 -24.95 -4.60
N PHE A 313 23.82 -24.96 -3.33
CA PHE A 313 24.69 -23.93 -2.76
C PHE A 313 25.84 -24.56 -2.00
N ARG A 314 27.05 -24.00 -2.12
CA ARG A 314 28.23 -24.55 -1.47
C ARG A 314 28.28 -24.18 0.00
N GLN A 315 28.54 -25.12 0.86
CA GLN A 315 28.66 -24.94 2.30
C GLN A 315 29.84 -24.01 2.69
N ASP A 316 30.98 -24.11 2.01
CA ASP A 316 32.17 -23.29 2.25
C ASP A 316 31.92 -21.81 1.91
N LEU A 317 31.16 -21.54 0.84
CA LEU A 317 30.75 -20.20 0.48
C LEU A 317 29.75 -19.63 1.49
N LEU A 318 28.78 -20.45 1.95
CA LEU A 318 27.82 -20.04 2.97
C LEU A 318 28.54 -19.57 4.25
N TYR A 319 29.49 -20.34 4.76
CA TYR A 319 30.27 -19.97 5.95
C TYR A 319 31.06 -18.66 5.75
N ARG A 320 31.52 -18.39 4.54
CA ARG A 320 32.26 -17.16 4.24
C ARG A 320 31.37 -15.93 4.12
N LEU A 321 30.11 -16.08 3.68
CA LEU A 321 29.13 -15.01 3.54
C LEU A 321 28.33 -14.75 4.83
N GLN A 322 28.12 -15.78 5.67
CA GLN A 322 27.26 -15.74 6.84
C GLN A 322 28.03 -15.50 8.14
N GLY A 323 28.85 -14.42 8.20
CA GLY A 323 29.48 -14.02 9.45
C GLY A 323 28.44 -13.57 10.50
N VAL A 324 27.49 -12.74 10.11
CA VAL A 324 26.29 -12.37 10.90
C VAL A 324 25.06 -12.48 10.00
N SER A 325 24.00 -13.10 10.50
CA SER A 325 22.71 -13.18 9.80
C SER A 325 21.72 -12.17 10.35
N ILE A 326 21.08 -11.40 9.47
CA ILE A 326 20.00 -10.47 9.80
C ILE A 326 18.75 -10.94 9.07
N MET A 327 17.69 -11.27 9.82
CA MET A 327 16.40 -11.69 9.27
C MET A 327 15.44 -10.51 9.24
N LEU A 328 14.89 -10.18 8.05
CA LEU A 328 13.83 -9.20 7.91
C LEU A 328 12.47 -9.91 7.90
N PRO A 329 11.57 -9.56 8.80
CA PRO A 329 10.23 -10.11 8.82
C PRO A 329 9.42 -9.63 7.60
N PRO A 330 8.53 -10.45 7.05
CA PRO A 330 7.58 -10.03 6.02
C PRO A 330 6.58 -9.01 6.59
N LEU A 331 5.95 -8.22 5.72
CA LEU A 331 5.09 -7.11 6.13
C LEU A 331 3.85 -7.58 6.92
N ARG A 332 3.36 -8.80 6.67
CA ARG A 332 2.26 -9.42 7.43
C ARG A 332 2.57 -9.67 8.92
N GLU A 333 3.85 -9.78 9.29
CA GLU A 333 4.29 -9.94 10.69
C GLU A 333 4.55 -8.61 11.41
N ARG A 334 4.49 -7.48 10.66
CA ARG A 334 4.66 -6.11 11.16
C ARG A 334 3.55 -5.18 10.66
N ARG A 335 2.30 -5.59 10.83
CA ARG A 335 1.11 -4.90 10.30
C ARG A 335 0.98 -3.46 10.77
N GLU A 336 1.48 -3.14 11.96
CA GLU A 336 1.56 -1.78 12.49
C GLU A 336 2.38 -0.82 11.60
N ASP A 337 3.35 -1.34 10.83
CA ASP A 337 4.14 -0.55 9.90
C ASP A 337 3.38 -0.20 8.62
N VAL A 338 2.34 -0.99 8.24
CA VAL A 338 1.56 -0.75 7.02
C VAL A 338 0.95 0.64 7.02
N ARG A 339 0.37 1.05 8.16
CA ARG A 339 -0.24 2.37 8.31
C ARG A 339 0.78 3.49 8.11
N SER A 340 1.87 3.47 8.88
CA SER A 340 2.90 4.50 8.84
C SER A 340 3.58 4.58 7.46
N MET A 341 3.88 3.42 6.85
CA MET A 341 4.45 3.35 5.50
C MET A 341 3.49 3.86 4.43
N SER A 342 2.21 3.50 4.49
CA SER A 342 1.20 4.00 3.54
C SER A 342 1.12 5.51 3.56
N LEU A 343 1.04 6.11 4.75
CA LEU A 343 0.99 7.56 4.92
C LEU A 343 2.28 8.24 4.42
N ALA A 344 3.43 7.66 4.72
CA ALA A 344 4.72 8.19 4.29
C ALA A 344 4.89 8.12 2.76
N PHE A 345 4.48 7.02 2.11
CA PHE A 345 4.50 6.93 0.65
C PHE A 345 3.54 7.92 0.01
N LEU A 346 2.32 8.06 0.53
CA LEU A 346 1.38 9.06 0.02
C LEU A 346 1.91 10.49 0.19
N ALA A 347 2.60 10.79 1.30
CA ALA A 347 3.26 12.07 1.51
C ALA A 347 4.33 12.35 0.44
N GLN A 348 5.12 11.34 0.04
CA GLN A 348 6.12 11.48 -1.04
C GLN A 348 5.50 11.81 -2.41
N TYR A 349 4.27 11.32 -2.67
CA TYR A 349 3.55 11.56 -3.92
C TYR A 349 2.59 12.75 -3.86
N SER A 350 2.46 13.40 -2.71
CA SER A 350 1.68 14.63 -2.55
C SER A 350 2.44 15.83 -3.08
N ALA A 351 1.76 16.70 -3.83
CA ALA A 351 2.28 17.99 -4.25
C ALA A 351 1.64 19.13 -3.44
N PRO A 352 2.25 20.31 -3.35
CA PRO A 352 1.65 21.47 -2.67
C PRO A 352 0.26 21.82 -3.18
N SER A 353 0.03 21.59 -4.48
CA SER A 353 -1.25 21.82 -5.16
C SER A 353 -2.24 20.67 -5.03
N ARG A 354 -1.81 19.48 -4.53
CA ARG A 354 -2.61 18.27 -4.46
C ARG A 354 -2.28 17.47 -3.20
N ARG A 355 -2.98 17.79 -2.10
CA ARG A 355 -2.88 17.01 -0.86
C ARG A 355 -3.65 15.71 -1.00
N LEU A 356 -2.97 14.59 -0.76
CA LEU A 356 -3.59 13.27 -0.72
C LEU A 356 -4.07 12.97 0.71
N SER A 357 -5.16 12.25 0.81
CA SER A 357 -5.68 11.71 2.08
C SER A 357 -6.24 10.30 1.86
N ILE A 358 -6.37 9.54 2.93
CA ILE A 358 -6.90 8.17 2.88
C ILE A 358 -7.97 8.00 3.96
N THR A 359 -9.07 7.32 3.64
CA THR A 359 -10.13 7.04 4.62
C THR A 359 -9.70 5.98 5.62
N LYS A 360 -10.28 6.01 6.83
CA LYS A 360 -9.99 5.02 7.88
C LYS A 360 -10.31 3.59 7.44
N ASP A 361 -11.38 3.42 6.67
CA ASP A 361 -11.80 2.09 6.19
C ASP A 361 -10.83 1.53 5.13
N ALA A 362 -10.36 2.40 4.21
CA ALA A 362 -9.33 2.03 3.26
C ALA A 362 -8.02 1.65 3.96
N LEU A 363 -7.60 2.44 4.94
CA LEU A 363 -6.39 2.17 5.71
C LEU A 363 -6.49 0.86 6.50
N ALA A 364 -7.65 0.59 7.13
CA ALA A 364 -7.91 -0.67 7.82
C ALA A 364 -7.93 -1.88 6.88
N ALA A 365 -8.34 -1.72 5.62
CA ALA A 365 -8.24 -2.76 4.61
C ALA A 365 -6.78 -3.06 4.25
N LEU A 366 -5.94 -2.03 4.07
CA LEU A 366 -4.50 -2.17 3.84
C LEU A 366 -3.80 -2.89 5.00
N GLU A 367 -4.13 -2.56 6.26
CA GLU A 367 -3.55 -3.19 7.45
C GLU A 367 -3.89 -4.69 7.57
N ARG A 368 -5.04 -5.12 7.03
CA ARG A 368 -5.48 -6.53 7.06
C ARG A 368 -4.89 -7.39 5.96
N TYR A 369 -4.50 -6.80 4.85
CA TYR A 369 -3.98 -7.53 3.70
C TYR A 369 -2.64 -8.20 4.01
N SER A 370 -2.36 -9.33 3.37
CA SER A 370 -1.19 -10.17 3.66
C SER A 370 0.12 -9.68 3.04
N TRP A 371 0.05 -8.80 2.03
CA TRP A 371 1.19 -8.21 1.33
C TRP A 371 2.20 -9.23 0.81
N PRO A 372 1.83 -10.14 -0.10
CA PRO A 372 2.76 -11.15 -0.63
C PRO A 372 4.01 -10.52 -1.30
N GLY A 373 3.89 -9.35 -1.90
CA GLY A 373 5.01 -8.55 -2.43
C GLY A 373 5.62 -7.57 -1.44
N ASN A 374 5.23 -7.64 -0.15
CA ASN A 374 5.76 -6.85 0.95
C ASN A 374 5.75 -5.33 0.69
N ILE A 375 6.80 -4.61 1.08
CA ILE A 375 6.91 -3.14 0.93
C ILE A 375 6.93 -2.72 -0.55
N ARG A 376 7.47 -3.55 -1.44
CA ARG A 376 7.48 -3.24 -2.88
C ARG A 376 6.06 -3.16 -3.44
N GLU A 377 5.21 -4.10 -3.09
CA GLU A 377 3.79 -4.10 -3.48
C GLU A 377 3.04 -2.91 -2.87
N LEU A 378 3.21 -2.67 -1.57
CA LEU A 378 2.61 -1.53 -0.88
C LEU A 378 3.00 -0.20 -1.55
N LYS A 379 4.28 0.01 -1.82
CA LYS A 379 4.79 1.23 -2.46
C LYS A 379 4.17 1.43 -3.86
N HIS A 380 4.13 0.38 -4.68
CA HIS A 380 3.53 0.43 -6.02
C HIS A 380 2.03 0.73 -5.95
N LEU A 381 1.33 0.12 -4.98
CA LEU A 381 -0.09 0.43 -4.77
C LEU A 381 -0.29 1.90 -4.39
N MET A 382 0.47 2.42 -3.41
CA MET A 382 0.37 3.82 -3.00
C MET A 382 0.69 4.78 -4.14
N GLN A 383 1.68 4.47 -4.97
CA GLN A 383 2.01 5.25 -6.16
C GLN A 383 0.84 5.28 -7.17
N ARG A 384 0.23 4.12 -7.43
CA ARG A 384 -0.93 4.00 -8.32
C ARG A 384 -2.13 4.77 -7.78
N LEU A 385 -2.45 4.62 -6.51
CA LEU A 385 -3.55 5.33 -5.86
C LEU A 385 -3.32 6.85 -5.86
N ALA A 386 -2.10 7.29 -5.60
CA ALA A 386 -1.73 8.69 -5.68
C ALA A 386 -1.92 9.29 -7.08
N ALA A 387 -1.64 8.51 -8.12
CA ALA A 387 -1.81 8.96 -9.49
C ALA A 387 -3.28 9.02 -9.93
N LEU A 388 -4.09 8.03 -9.53
CA LEU A 388 -5.44 7.83 -10.04
C LEU A 388 -6.53 8.47 -9.17
N SER A 389 -6.32 8.65 -7.85
CA SER A 389 -7.33 9.21 -6.95
C SER A 389 -7.49 10.72 -7.15
N GLY A 390 -8.70 11.22 -7.00
CA GLY A 390 -9.01 12.67 -7.02
C GLY A 390 -8.56 13.44 -5.76
N GLY A 391 -7.60 12.91 -4.96
CA GLY A 391 -7.10 13.53 -3.72
C GLY A 391 -7.49 12.77 -2.45
N ILE A 392 -8.57 11.99 -2.47
CA ILE A 392 -8.95 11.09 -1.38
C ILE A 392 -8.97 9.66 -1.87
N ILE A 393 -8.27 8.80 -1.15
CA ILE A 393 -8.25 7.36 -1.38
C ILE A 393 -9.31 6.71 -0.51
N ARG A 394 -10.26 6.03 -1.12
CA ARG A 394 -11.36 5.32 -0.49
C ARG A 394 -11.20 3.82 -0.64
N ILE A 395 -12.05 3.07 0.05
CA ILE A 395 -12.05 1.61 -0.03
C ILE A 395 -12.37 1.11 -1.46
N GLU A 396 -13.20 1.85 -2.21
CA GLU A 396 -13.58 1.55 -3.59
C GLU A 396 -12.40 1.74 -4.58
N ASP A 397 -11.40 2.54 -4.22
CA ASP A 397 -10.21 2.78 -5.03
C ASP A 397 -9.18 1.66 -4.88
N LEU A 398 -9.35 0.80 -3.87
CA LEU A 398 -8.45 -0.32 -3.61
C LEU A 398 -8.75 -1.49 -4.55
N PRO A 399 -7.73 -2.28 -4.91
CA PRO A 399 -7.93 -3.55 -5.64
C PRO A 399 -8.90 -4.49 -4.92
N ALA A 400 -9.68 -5.24 -5.70
CA ALA A 400 -10.65 -6.18 -5.16
C ALA A 400 -10.01 -7.21 -4.21
N GLU A 401 -8.77 -7.62 -4.47
CA GLU A 401 -8.01 -8.57 -3.65
C GLU A 401 -7.77 -8.05 -2.22
N ILE A 402 -7.61 -6.73 -2.05
CA ILE A 402 -7.40 -6.09 -0.74
C ILE A 402 -8.73 -5.91 0.00
N VAL A 403 -9.78 -5.54 -0.73
CA VAL A 403 -11.12 -5.32 -0.17
C VAL A 403 -11.78 -6.65 0.20
N SER A 404 -11.68 -7.63 -0.69
CA SER A 404 -12.29 -8.96 -0.55
C SER A 404 -11.43 -9.95 0.23
N THR A 405 -10.35 -9.49 0.88
CA THR A 405 -9.65 -10.35 1.85
C THR A 405 -10.72 -10.82 2.83
N PRO A 406 -11.12 -12.10 2.80
CA PRO A 406 -12.17 -12.56 3.68
C PRO A 406 -11.71 -12.14 5.08
N ARG A 407 -12.64 -11.63 5.89
CA ARG A 407 -12.45 -11.79 7.32
C ARG A 407 -12.10 -13.26 7.44
N VAL A 408 -10.85 -13.55 7.72
CA VAL A 408 -10.48 -14.76 8.39
C VAL A 408 -11.14 -14.58 9.76
N THR A 409 -12.44 -14.70 9.75
CA THR A 409 -13.13 -15.18 10.92
C THR A 409 -12.34 -16.44 11.21
N SER A 410 -11.65 -16.41 12.29
CA SER A 410 -10.98 -17.48 12.98
C SER A 410 -11.91 -18.68 13.14
N VAL A 411 -12.10 -19.39 12.03
CA VAL A 411 -12.87 -20.64 11.98
C VAL A 411 -11.91 -21.81 12.19
N MET A 412 -10.60 -21.53 12.28
CA MET A 412 -9.58 -22.53 12.59
C MET A 412 -8.67 -22.14 13.78
N ASN A 413 -8.96 -21.05 14.50
CA ASN A 413 -8.36 -20.74 15.81
C ASN A 413 -9.43 -20.59 16.90
N GLU A 414 -10.49 -21.37 16.89
CA GLU A 414 -10.87 -21.94 18.15
C GLU A 414 -9.70 -22.84 18.53
N VAL A 415 -8.94 -22.38 19.51
CA VAL A 415 -7.97 -23.20 20.26
C VAL A 415 -8.73 -24.48 20.57
N ILE A 416 -8.47 -25.54 19.77
CA ILE A 416 -8.91 -26.89 20.12
C ILE A 416 -8.07 -27.17 21.37
N PRO A 417 -8.67 -27.26 22.57
CA PRO A 417 -7.91 -27.61 23.76
C PRO A 417 -7.21 -28.93 23.46
N GLU A 418 -5.93 -29.04 23.76
CA GLU A 418 -5.20 -30.30 23.68
C GLU A 418 -5.98 -31.34 24.52
N GLY A 419 -6.80 -32.15 23.87
CA GLY A 419 -7.60 -33.17 24.55
C GLY A 419 -8.67 -33.83 23.69
N ASP A 420 -9.42 -33.07 22.89
CA ASP A 420 -10.55 -33.64 22.15
C ASP A 420 -10.59 -33.13 20.70
N LEU A 421 -9.83 -33.75 19.83
CA LEU A 421 -10.00 -33.55 18.38
C LEU A 421 -11.40 -34.08 18.00
N PRO A 422 -12.25 -33.25 17.32
CA PRO A 422 -13.56 -33.71 16.87
C PRO A 422 -13.39 -34.85 15.87
N THR A 423 -14.23 -35.87 15.98
CA THR A 423 -14.26 -36.96 15.01
C THR A 423 -14.69 -36.45 13.63
N LEU A 424 -14.37 -37.20 12.57
CA LEU A 424 -14.77 -36.86 11.21
C LEU A 424 -16.31 -36.68 11.11
N ASP A 425 -17.06 -37.55 11.78
CA ASP A 425 -18.54 -37.47 11.83
C ASP A 425 -19.04 -36.17 12.49
N GLN A 426 -18.36 -35.66 13.52
CA GLN A 426 -18.68 -34.38 14.16
C GLN A 426 -18.39 -33.21 13.26
N LEU A 427 -17.27 -33.25 12.52
CA LEU A 427 -16.91 -32.23 11.52
C LEU A 427 -17.87 -32.22 10.36
N GLU A 428 -18.20 -33.37 9.80
CA GLU A 428 -19.19 -33.51 8.73
C GLU A 428 -20.57 -32.97 9.16
N SER A 429 -20.99 -33.29 10.38
CA SER A 429 -22.27 -32.84 10.95
C SER A 429 -22.32 -31.33 11.12
N SER A 430 -21.25 -30.73 11.69
CA SER A 430 -21.18 -29.28 11.88
C SER A 430 -21.15 -28.53 10.54
N TYR A 431 -20.42 -29.05 9.56
CA TYR A 431 -20.35 -28.48 8.22
C TYR A 431 -21.70 -28.57 7.47
N LEU A 432 -22.39 -29.71 7.57
CA LEU A 432 -23.71 -29.91 6.97
C LEU A 432 -24.74 -28.87 7.48
N VAL A 433 -24.82 -28.68 8.80
CA VAL A 433 -25.72 -27.68 9.41
C VAL A 433 -25.42 -26.28 8.89
N ARG A 434 -24.15 -25.94 8.82
CA ARG A 434 -23.68 -24.62 8.34
C ARG A 434 -24.03 -24.38 6.88
N VAL A 435 -23.79 -25.37 6.01
CA VAL A 435 -24.12 -25.27 4.58
C VAL A 435 -25.63 -25.18 4.37
N LEU A 436 -26.44 -26.00 5.08
CA LEU A 436 -27.90 -25.92 5.00
C LEU A 436 -28.43 -24.55 5.45
N GLY A 437 -27.87 -23.97 6.51
CA GLY A 437 -28.21 -22.63 6.95
C GLY A 437 -27.86 -21.56 5.90
N ALA A 438 -26.67 -21.63 5.31
CA ALA A 438 -26.20 -20.68 4.31
C ALA A 438 -27.02 -20.71 2.99
N VAL A 439 -27.55 -21.87 2.60
CA VAL A 439 -28.37 -22.05 1.38
C VAL A 439 -29.88 -22.01 1.65
N GLY A 440 -30.33 -21.57 2.84
CA GLY A 440 -31.73 -21.43 3.21
C GLY A 440 -32.51 -22.77 3.16
N GLY A 441 -31.86 -23.89 3.52
CA GLY A 441 -32.46 -25.22 3.53
C GLY A 441 -32.55 -25.91 2.15
N ASN A 442 -32.03 -25.30 1.09
CA ASN A 442 -32.08 -25.90 -0.26
C ASN A 442 -31.11 -27.07 -0.40
N LYS A 443 -31.64 -28.30 -0.25
CA LYS A 443 -30.85 -29.54 -0.25
C LYS A 443 -30.09 -29.78 -1.57
N SER A 444 -30.66 -29.38 -2.72
CA SER A 444 -29.97 -29.52 -4.01
C SER A 444 -28.74 -28.64 -4.12
N ARG A 445 -28.84 -27.41 -3.63
CA ARG A 445 -27.73 -26.44 -3.61
C ARG A 445 -26.71 -26.80 -2.52
N ALA A 446 -27.18 -27.35 -1.40
CA ALA A 446 -26.29 -27.86 -0.34
C ALA A 446 -25.42 -29.03 -0.84
N ALA A 447 -25.99 -30.00 -1.57
CA ALA A 447 -25.24 -31.12 -2.16
C ALA A 447 -24.15 -30.61 -3.13
N GLN A 448 -24.47 -29.61 -3.95
CA GLN A 448 -23.53 -29.00 -4.90
C GLN A 448 -22.38 -28.26 -4.18
N VAL A 449 -22.70 -27.50 -3.12
CA VAL A 449 -21.70 -26.76 -2.31
C VAL A 449 -20.77 -27.71 -1.56
N MET A 450 -21.31 -28.84 -1.05
CA MET A 450 -20.54 -29.87 -0.34
C MET A 450 -19.78 -30.83 -1.27
N GLY A 451 -19.96 -30.73 -2.59
CA GLY A 451 -19.31 -31.63 -3.55
C GLY A 451 -19.76 -33.08 -3.46
N VAL A 452 -20.99 -33.35 -2.94
CA VAL A 452 -21.55 -34.69 -2.78
C VAL A 452 -22.84 -34.88 -3.63
N ASP A 453 -23.15 -36.12 -3.95
CA ASP A 453 -24.44 -36.41 -4.59
C ASP A 453 -25.62 -36.26 -3.61
N ARG A 454 -26.81 -36.02 -4.16
CA ARG A 454 -28.05 -35.82 -3.36
C ARG A 454 -28.35 -36.97 -2.41
N LYS A 455 -28.07 -38.20 -2.81
CA LYS A 455 -28.36 -39.40 -2.02
C LYS A 455 -27.42 -39.46 -0.80
N THR A 456 -26.16 -39.06 -0.98
CA THR A 456 -25.21 -38.95 0.12
C THR A 456 -25.61 -37.85 1.08
N LEU A 457 -26.02 -36.66 0.60
CA LEU A 457 -26.52 -35.59 1.45
C LEU A 457 -27.72 -36.01 2.29
N TYR A 458 -28.70 -36.72 1.72
CA TYR A 458 -29.85 -37.22 2.46
C TYR A 458 -29.43 -38.20 3.54
N ARG A 459 -28.50 -39.12 3.26
CA ARG A 459 -27.94 -40.03 4.29
C ARG A 459 -27.24 -39.29 5.42
N MET A 460 -26.53 -38.20 5.12
CA MET A 460 -25.90 -37.39 6.15
C MET A 460 -26.93 -36.68 7.03
N ILE A 461 -28.02 -36.17 6.45
CA ILE A 461 -29.14 -35.55 7.19
C ILE A 461 -29.84 -36.59 8.08
N ASP A 462 -30.14 -37.77 7.57
CA ASP A 462 -30.84 -38.85 8.32
C ASP A 462 -29.99 -39.37 9.49
N ARG A 463 -28.66 -39.43 9.35
CA ARG A 463 -27.75 -39.74 10.46
C ARG A 463 -27.81 -38.71 11.59
N GLN A 464 -27.97 -37.45 11.30
CA GLN A 464 -28.10 -36.40 12.33
C GLN A 464 -29.42 -36.50 13.10
N VAL A 465 -30.51 -36.88 12.43
CA VAL A 465 -31.80 -37.04 13.07
C VAL A 465 -31.81 -38.25 14.01
N THR A 466 -31.02 -39.30 13.71
CA THR A 466 -30.90 -40.51 14.57
C THR A 466 -29.92 -40.36 15.73
N THR A 467 -29.03 -39.35 15.71
CA THR A 467 -28.00 -39.09 16.76
C THR A 467 -28.36 -37.92 17.69
N GLY A 468 -29.58 -37.39 17.63
CA GLY A 468 -30.07 -36.35 18.54
C GLY A 468 -30.14 -36.85 20.02
N PRO A 469 -29.93 -35.97 21.04
CA PRO A 469 -29.67 -36.33 22.42
C PRO A 469 -30.94 -36.77 23.23
N ASP A 470 -31.95 -37.36 22.60
CA ASP A 470 -33.22 -37.70 23.30
C ASP A 470 -33.58 -39.17 23.17
N ASN A 471 -32.68 -40.10 23.53
CA ASN A 471 -33.04 -41.47 23.82
C ASN A 471 -32.15 -42.14 24.88
N ARG A 472 -32.00 -41.51 26.04
CA ARG A 472 -31.60 -42.19 27.28
C ARG A 472 -32.77 -42.23 28.22
N LYS A 473 -33.70 -43.19 27.98
CA LYS A 473 -34.55 -43.73 29.02
C LYS A 473 -34.82 -45.21 28.74
N VAL A 474 -34.56 -46.01 29.78
CA VAL A 474 -35.08 -47.36 30.10
C VAL A 474 -34.39 -48.52 29.39
N SER A 475 -33.40 -49.14 30.00
CA SER A 475 -33.42 -50.43 30.70
C SER A 475 -32.12 -50.66 31.44
#